data_652108308d311052e0ed511382913742
#
_entry.id   652108308d311052e0ed511382913742
#
_cell.length_a   1.000
_cell.length_b   1.000
_cell.length_c   1.000
_cell.angle_alpha   90.00
_cell.angle_beta   90.00
_cell.angle_gamma   90.00
#
_symmetry.space_group_name_H-M   'P 1'
#
loop_
_entity.id
_entity.type
_entity.pdbx_description
1 polymer ?
#
loop_
_entity_poly.entity_id
_entity_poly.type
_entity_poly.pdbx_seq_one_letter_code
_entity_poly.pdbx_strand_id
1 'polypeptide(L)'
;MKKINVTYACAAAEEFPGCADLLYSYSEMNVVARTTSLFGAATGMALAKSDVLVVDESVLALDGLQAVQSAHASDPGLKILLVYEKNINNSMIECLSIGIRGLLERKSCISLLRRAIPALYAGEVWMPRRVIQSLRNQSTFNDGRSSWYDFSSDMSGRGKMN
;
A
#
# COMPACT_ATOMS: atom_id res chain seq x y z
N MET A 1 -22.28 7.17 -6.66
CA MET A 1 -21.35 6.51 -5.74
C MET A 1 -20.03 7.24 -5.68
N LYS A 2 -19.53 7.45 -4.49
CA LYS A 2 -18.28 8.17 -4.33
C LYS A 2 -17.11 7.32 -4.78
N LYS A 3 -16.23 7.90 -5.58
CA LYS A 3 -15.04 7.20 -6.01
C LYS A 3 -13.94 7.31 -4.96
N ILE A 4 -13.05 6.35 -4.96
CA ILE A 4 -11.89 6.37 -4.08
C ILE A 4 -10.80 7.18 -4.77
N ASN A 5 -10.33 8.22 -4.12
CA ASN A 5 -9.26 9.06 -4.66
C ASN A 5 -7.91 8.43 -4.38
N VAL A 6 -7.14 8.20 -5.42
CA VAL A 6 -5.87 7.48 -5.31
C VAL A 6 -4.74 8.32 -5.91
N THR A 7 -3.63 8.41 -5.18
CA THR A 7 -2.39 8.92 -5.74
C THR A 7 -1.44 7.74 -5.90
N TYR A 8 -0.76 7.68 -7.03
CA TYR A 8 0.19 6.62 -7.32
C TYR A 8 1.60 7.19 -7.39
N ALA A 9 2.51 6.65 -6.59
CA ALA A 9 3.90 7.09 -6.53
C ALA A 9 4.83 5.97 -6.96
N CYS A 10 5.62 6.21 -8.00
CA CYS A 10 6.58 5.24 -8.51
C CYS A 10 7.76 5.97 -9.13
N ALA A 11 8.95 5.78 -8.57
CA ALA A 11 10.14 6.46 -9.06
C ALA A 11 10.64 5.85 -10.37
N ALA A 12 10.35 4.59 -10.60
CA ALA A 12 10.75 3.88 -11.82
C ALA A 12 9.53 3.66 -12.70
N ALA A 13 8.94 4.75 -13.15
CA ALA A 13 7.66 4.68 -13.85
C ALA A 13 7.68 3.77 -15.07
N GLU A 14 8.81 3.65 -15.71
CA GLU A 14 8.90 2.80 -16.88
C GLU A 14 8.89 1.33 -16.60
N GLU A 15 9.29 0.99 -15.39
CA GLU A 15 9.35 -0.41 -15.03
C GLU A 15 7.99 -0.93 -14.61
N PHE A 16 7.02 -0.04 -14.50
CA PHE A 16 5.80 -0.47 -13.90
C PHE A 16 4.57 0.18 -14.53
N PRO A 17 4.49 0.13 -15.85
CA PRO A 17 3.37 0.78 -16.52
C PRO A 17 2.03 0.14 -16.19
N GLY A 18 2.02 -1.15 -15.93
CA GLY A 18 0.77 -1.86 -15.75
C GLY A 18 -0.05 -1.42 -14.56
N CYS A 19 0.61 -1.07 -13.48
CA CYS A 19 -0.12 -0.71 -12.27
C CYS A 19 -0.88 0.61 -12.45
N ALA A 20 -0.22 1.59 -13.04
CA ALA A 20 -0.87 2.88 -13.28
C ALA A 20 -2.04 2.73 -14.26
N ASP A 21 -1.83 1.96 -15.30
CA ASP A 21 -2.88 1.74 -16.30
C ASP A 21 -4.09 1.07 -15.67
N LEU A 22 -3.86 0.13 -14.77
CA LEU A 22 -4.94 -0.53 -14.07
C LEU A 22 -5.76 0.46 -13.25
N LEU A 23 -5.08 1.35 -12.53
CA LEU A 23 -5.78 2.32 -11.72
C LEU A 23 -6.69 3.23 -12.55
N TYR A 24 -6.19 3.65 -13.70
CA TYR A 24 -7.00 4.48 -14.59
C TYR A 24 -8.17 3.73 -15.18
N SER A 25 -8.08 2.42 -15.27
CA SER A 25 -9.14 1.62 -15.88
C SER A 25 -10.30 1.31 -14.93
N TYR A 26 -10.11 1.52 -13.64
CA TYR A 26 -11.14 1.17 -12.66
C TYR A 26 -12.13 2.32 -12.50
N SER A 27 -13.39 2.07 -12.79
CA SER A 27 -14.40 3.12 -12.73
C SER A 27 -14.68 3.61 -11.32
N GLU A 28 -14.42 2.78 -10.34
CA GLU A 28 -14.69 3.15 -8.93
C GLU A 28 -13.54 3.95 -8.31
N MET A 29 -12.49 4.20 -9.06
CA MET A 29 -11.34 4.93 -8.55
C MET A 29 -11.09 6.18 -9.36
N ASN A 30 -10.58 7.19 -8.67
CA ASN A 30 -10.22 8.45 -9.29
C ASN A 30 -8.74 8.69 -9.02
N VAL A 31 -7.91 8.65 -10.06
CA VAL A 31 -6.48 8.89 -9.89
C VAL A 31 -6.25 10.38 -9.80
N VAL A 32 -5.94 10.86 -8.60
CA VAL A 32 -5.72 12.26 -8.33
C VAL A 32 -4.39 12.72 -8.92
N ALA A 33 -3.37 11.89 -8.79
CA ALA A 33 -2.04 12.24 -9.30
C ALA A 33 -1.16 11.02 -9.45
N ARG A 34 -0.19 11.14 -10.34
CA ARG A 34 0.94 10.22 -10.43
C ARG A 34 2.17 11.03 -10.10
N THR A 35 3.07 10.47 -9.32
CA THR A 35 4.26 11.19 -8.92
C THR A 35 5.45 10.23 -8.85
N THR A 36 6.65 10.80 -8.94
CA THR A 36 7.87 10.01 -8.82
C THR A 36 8.51 10.18 -7.45
N SER A 37 7.95 11.05 -6.61
CA SER A 37 8.50 11.33 -5.29
C SER A 37 7.38 11.74 -4.36
N LEU A 38 7.55 11.47 -3.07
CA LEU A 38 6.58 11.89 -2.06
C LEU A 38 6.87 13.31 -1.55
N PHE A 39 7.96 13.91 -2.01
CA PHE A 39 8.30 15.27 -1.62
C PHE A 39 7.76 16.29 -2.63
N GLY A 40 7.62 17.51 -2.19
CA GLY A 40 7.20 18.59 -3.06
C GLY A 40 5.78 19.06 -2.76
N ALA A 41 5.53 20.34 -3.05
CA ALA A 41 4.25 20.96 -2.75
C ALA A 41 3.10 20.35 -3.55
N ALA A 42 3.35 20.06 -4.82
CA ALA A 42 2.30 19.50 -5.67
C ALA A 42 1.88 18.11 -5.16
N THR A 43 2.86 17.32 -4.75
CA THR A 43 2.57 15.99 -4.19
C THR A 43 1.79 16.14 -2.89
N GLY A 44 2.19 17.08 -2.03
CA GLY A 44 1.48 17.32 -0.79
C GLY A 44 0.02 17.68 -1.01
N MET A 45 -0.24 18.50 -2.00
CA MET A 45 -1.61 18.89 -2.35
C MET A 45 -2.42 17.68 -2.84
N ALA A 46 -1.79 16.84 -3.64
CA ALA A 46 -2.47 15.65 -4.14
C ALA A 46 -2.78 14.67 -3.01
N LEU A 47 -1.83 14.48 -2.09
CA LEU A 47 -2.04 13.59 -0.96
C LEU A 47 -3.17 14.07 -0.06
N ALA A 48 -3.31 15.37 0.09
CA ALA A 48 -4.38 15.93 0.91
C ALA A 48 -5.76 15.60 0.35
N LYS A 49 -5.83 15.32 -0.94
CA LYS A 49 -7.10 14.99 -1.60
C LYS A 49 -7.29 13.49 -1.78
N SER A 50 -6.33 12.70 -1.36
CA SER A 50 -6.35 11.26 -1.61
C SER A 50 -6.89 10.48 -0.44
N ASP A 51 -7.56 9.40 -0.75
CA ASP A 51 -8.01 8.44 0.25
C ASP A 51 -6.97 7.34 0.42
N VAL A 52 -6.32 6.96 -0.68
CA VAL A 52 -5.33 5.89 -0.69
C VAL A 52 -4.11 6.33 -1.47
N LEU A 53 -2.95 6.07 -0.92
CA LEU A 53 -1.67 6.30 -1.59
C LEU A 53 -1.06 4.94 -1.92
N VAL A 54 -0.82 4.71 -3.20
CA VAL A 54 -0.14 3.50 -3.66
C VAL A 54 1.31 3.88 -3.92
N VAL A 55 2.23 3.29 -3.16
CA VAL A 55 3.66 3.61 -3.22
C VAL A 55 4.44 2.41 -3.70
N ASP A 56 5.16 2.57 -4.81
CA ASP A 56 6.06 1.51 -5.25
C ASP A 56 7.34 1.55 -4.40
N GLU A 57 7.95 0.39 -4.20
CA GLU A 57 9.16 0.33 -3.39
C GLU A 57 10.30 1.19 -3.95
N SER A 58 10.27 1.51 -5.24
CA SER A 58 11.27 2.38 -5.82
C SER A 58 11.27 3.77 -5.18
N VAL A 59 10.09 4.25 -4.77
CA VAL A 59 9.99 5.53 -4.08
C VAL A 59 10.55 5.40 -2.67
N LEU A 60 10.29 4.28 -2.01
CA LEU A 60 10.86 4.05 -0.69
C LEU A 60 12.39 4.00 -0.76
N ALA A 61 12.92 3.38 -1.79
CA ALA A 61 14.37 3.32 -1.97
C ALA A 61 14.97 4.70 -2.25
N LEU A 62 14.25 5.53 -2.99
CA LEU A 62 14.74 6.84 -3.38
C LEU A 62 14.56 7.89 -2.28
N ASP A 63 13.36 7.98 -1.74
CA ASP A 63 13.00 9.01 -0.77
C ASP A 63 13.20 8.59 0.68
N GLY A 64 13.30 7.30 0.91
CA GLY A 64 13.51 6.76 2.24
C GLY A 64 12.24 6.59 3.04
N LEU A 65 12.37 5.92 4.15
CA LEU A 65 11.27 5.67 5.06
C LEU A 65 10.66 6.97 5.58
N GLN A 66 11.49 8.00 5.72
CA GLN A 66 11.04 9.29 6.22
C GLN A 66 9.91 9.89 5.40
N ALA A 67 9.95 9.71 4.09
CA ALA A 67 8.91 10.26 3.22
C ALA A 67 7.56 9.63 3.52
N VAL A 68 7.57 8.33 3.73
CA VAL A 68 6.35 7.58 4.07
C VAL A 68 5.87 7.96 5.46
N GLN A 69 6.80 8.09 6.39
CA GLN A 69 6.45 8.53 7.74
C GLN A 69 5.80 9.90 7.73
N SER A 70 6.36 10.81 6.95
CA SER A 70 5.83 12.17 6.86
C SER A 70 4.43 12.19 6.26
N ALA A 71 4.21 11.39 5.22
CA ALA A 71 2.90 11.31 4.60
C ALA A 71 1.87 10.78 5.59
N HIS A 72 2.23 9.75 6.34
CA HIS A 72 1.34 9.16 7.31
C HIS A 72 1.06 10.13 8.47
N ALA A 73 2.09 10.84 8.92
CA ALA A 73 1.94 11.78 10.02
C ALA A 73 1.08 12.99 9.64
N SER A 74 1.20 13.43 8.38
CA SER A 74 0.45 14.58 7.92
C SER A 74 -1.04 14.27 7.82
N ASP A 75 -1.37 13.04 7.50
CA ASP A 75 -2.76 12.64 7.37
C ASP A 75 -2.90 11.18 7.81
N PRO A 76 -3.16 10.97 9.09
CA PRO A 76 -3.32 9.59 9.58
C PRO A 76 -4.48 8.84 8.95
N GLY A 77 -5.42 9.55 8.34
CA GLY A 77 -6.52 8.93 7.63
C GLY A 77 -6.16 8.40 6.26
N LEU A 78 -5.02 8.83 5.73
CA LEU A 78 -4.56 8.37 4.43
C LEU A 78 -4.13 6.91 4.54
N LYS A 79 -4.70 6.07 3.70
CA LYS A 79 -4.35 4.65 3.69
C LYS A 79 -3.20 4.46 2.71
N ILE A 80 -2.21 3.69 3.09
CA ILE A 80 -1.02 3.52 2.27
C ILE A 80 -0.83 2.06 1.90
N LEU A 81 -0.73 1.81 0.59
CA LEU A 81 -0.46 0.49 0.03
C LEU A 81 0.94 0.52 -0.56
N LEU A 82 1.79 -0.34 -0.06
CA LEU A 82 3.16 -0.44 -0.53
C LEU A 82 3.27 -1.60 -1.50
N VAL A 83 3.75 -1.30 -2.71
CA VAL A 83 3.90 -2.32 -3.76
C VAL A 83 5.38 -2.69 -3.84
N TYR A 84 5.67 -3.98 -3.70
CA TYR A 84 7.04 -4.46 -3.73
C TYR A 84 7.24 -5.51 -4.82
N GLU A 85 8.49 -5.67 -5.27
CA GLU A 85 8.79 -6.55 -6.38
C GLU A 85 8.83 -8.02 -5.98
N LYS A 86 9.71 -8.38 -5.10
CA LYS A 86 9.91 -9.79 -4.76
C LYS A 86 9.96 -10.07 -3.28
N ASN A 87 10.83 -9.38 -2.59
CA ASN A 87 11.12 -9.70 -1.20
C ASN A 87 10.77 -8.57 -0.28
N ILE A 88 10.31 -8.94 0.90
CA ILE A 88 10.04 -7.97 1.95
C ILE A 88 11.38 -7.63 2.60
N ASN A 89 11.70 -6.36 2.71
CA ASN A 89 12.92 -5.93 3.36
C ASN A 89 12.62 -5.23 4.68
N ASN A 90 13.67 -4.85 5.40
CA ASN A 90 13.51 -4.23 6.71
C ASN A 90 12.78 -2.89 6.65
N SER A 91 12.99 -2.12 5.60
CA SER A 91 12.29 -0.85 5.45
C SER A 91 10.78 -1.05 5.34
N MET A 92 10.37 -2.08 4.62
CA MET A 92 8.95 -2.37 4.51
C MET A 92 8.37 -2.83 5.85
N ILE A 93 9.14 -3.61 6.61
CA ILE A 93 8.71 -4.02 7.94
C ILE A 93 8.56 -2.79 8.83
N GLU A 94 9.48 -1.85 8.73
CA GLU A 94 9.39 -0.62 9.50
C GLU A 94 8.17 0.20 9.12
N CYS A 95 7.78 0.17 7.86
CA CYS A 95 6.56 0.84 7.43
C CYS A 95 5.35 0.29 8.17
N LEU A 96 5.33 -1.02 8.40
CA LEU A 96 4.23 -1.62 9.14
C LEU A 96 4.19 -1.13 10.58
N SER A 97 5.36 -0.90 11.17
CA SER A 97 5.41 -0.42 12.55
C SER A 97 4.87 1.00 12.68
N ILE A 98 4.90 1.79 11.64
CA ILE A 98 4.37 3.15 11.72
C ILE A 98 2.91 3.24 11.29
N GLY A 99 2.29 2.12 10.99
CA GLY A 99 0.86 2.11 10.76
C GLY A 99 0.40 1.81 9.34
N ILE A 100 1.32 1.56 8.42
CA ILE A 100 0.94 1.19 7.08
C ILE A 100 0.34 -0.20 7.09
N ARG A 101 -0.79 -0.36 6.44
CA ARG A 101 -1.56 -1.59 6.55
C ARG A 101 -1.71 -2.35 5.24
N GLY A 102 -1.05 -1.92 4.20
CA GLY A 102 -1.17 -2.59 2.90
C GLY A 102 0.17 -2.93 2.30
N LEU A 103 0.37 -4.19 1.94
CA LEU A 103 1.51 -4.67 1.17
C LEU A 103 0.98 -5.51 0.03
N LEU A 104 1.49 -5.27 -1.18
CA LEU A 104 1.04 -6.00 -2.35
C LEU A 104 2.22 -6.29 -3.24
N GLU A 105 2.39 -7.54 -3.63
CA GLU A 105 3.45 -7.90 -4.54
C GLU A 105 3.13 -7.39 -5.94
N ARG A 106 4.12 -6.85 -6.62
CA ARG A 106 3.90 -6.21 -7.92
C ARG A 106 3.21 -7.14 -8.92
N LYS A 107 3.64 -8.38 -8.99
CA LYS A 107 3.06 -9.31 -9.94
C LYS A 107 1.60 -9.64 -9.61
N SER A 108 1.15 -9.36 -8.41
CA SER A 108 -0.23 -9.61 -8.02
C SER A 108 -1.14 -8.42 -8.29
N CYS A 109 -0.59 -7.29 -8.73
CA CYS A 109 -1.41 -6.10 -8.95
C CYS A 109 -2.51 -6.33 -9.96
N ILE A 110 -2.23 -7.06 -11.02
CA ILE A 110 -3.23 -7.30 -12.06
C ILE A 110 -4.49 -7.95 -11.48
N SER A 111 -4.32 -8.91 -10.60
CA SER A 111 -5.46 -9.64 -10.06
C SER A 111 -6.02 -9.05 -8.77
N LEU A 112 -5.20 -8.34 -7.99
CA LEU A 112 -5.60 -7.98 -6.64
C LEU A 112 -5.70 -6.49 -6.35
N LEU A 113 -5.12 -5.64 -7.18
CA LEU A 113 -5.10 -4.20 -6.89
C LEU A 113 -6.50 -3.63 -6.71
N ARG A 114 -7.42 -4.05 -7.56
CA ARG A 114 -8.78 -3.54 -7.54
C ARG A 114 -9.53 -3.93 -6.26
N ARG A 115 -9.09 -5.00 -5.63
CA ARG A 115 -9.69 -5.44 -4.36
C ARG A 115 -8.96 -4.87 -3.16
N ALA A 116 -7.65 -4.69 -3.28
CA ALA A 116 -6.83 -4.21 -2.17
C ALA A 116 -7.17 -2.77 -1.80
N ILE A 117 -7.37 -1.92 -2.80
CA ILE A 117 -7.62 -0.51 -2.54
C ILE A 117 -8.93 -0.28 -1.79
N PRO A 118 -10.06 -0.86 -2.21
CA PRO A 118 -11.30 -0.70 -1.44
C PRO A 118 -11.19 -1.27 -0.03
N ALA A 119 -10.45 -2.37 0.14
CA ALA A 119 -10.27 -2.94 1.47
C ALA A 119 -9.55 -1.96 2.39
N LEU A 120 -8.48 -1.35 1.89
CA LEU A 120 -7.76 -0.37 2.67
C LEU A 120 -8.61 0.87 2.94
N TYR A 121 -9.36 1.30 1.94
CA TYR A 121 -10.25 2.44 2.09
C TYR A 121 -11.26 2.19 3.22
N ALA A 122 -11.72 0.95 3.33
CA ALA A 122 -12.65 0.56 4.38
C ALA A 122 -11.98 0.37 5.74
N GLY A 123 -10.69 0.54 5.82
CA GLY A 123 -9.96 0.40 7.08
C GLY A 123 -9.41 -0.99 7.36
N GLU A 124 -9.48 -1.87 6.37
CA GLU A 124 -8.97 -3.23 6.55
C GLU A 124 -7.49 -3.30 6.24
N VAL A 125 -6.89 -4.40 6.63
CA VAL A 125 -5.49 -4.69 6.35
C VAL A 125 -5.40 -5.50 5.07
N TRP A 126 -4.39 -5.25 4.25
CA TRP A 126 -4.14 -6.05 3.06
C TRP A 126 -2.67 -6.50 3.07
N MET A 127 -2.43 -7.80 3.31
CA MET A 127 -1.07 -8.32 3.42
C MET A 127 -0.97 -9.72 2.88
N PRO A 128 0.15 -10.06 2.23
CA PRO A 128 0.38 -11.45 1.85
C PRO A 128 0.50 -12.31 3.10
N ARG A 129 0.01 -13.52 2.99
CA ARG A 129 0.02 -14.45 4.11
C ARG A 129 1.41 -14.65 4.70
N ARG A 130 2.41 -14.78 3.85
CA ARG A 130 3.78 -15.01 4.34
C ARG A 130 4.31 -13.85 5.16
N VAL A 131 3.85 -12.64 4.86
CA VAL A 131 4.24 -11.47 5.65
C VAL A 131 3.65 -11.57 7.03
N ILE A 132 2.37 -11.93 7.10
CA ILE A 132 1.70 -12.06 8.38
C ILE A 132 2.37 -13.13 9.23
N GLN A 133 2.74 -14.26 8.62
CA GLN A 133 3.44 -15.30 9.33
C GLN A 133 4.78 -14.84 9.85
N SER A 134 5.49 -14.09 9.04
CA SER A 134 6.78 -13.54 9.43
C SER A 134 6.64 -12.60 10.62
N LEU A 135 5.61 -11.75 10.60
CA LEU A 135 5.35 -10.84 11.69
C LEU A 135 4.96 -11.56 12.97
N ARG A 136 4.21 -12.64 12.84
CA ARG A 136 3.78 -13.41 14.01
C ARG A 136 4.95 -14.03 14.74
N ASN A 137 6.04 -14.27 14.04
CA ASN A 137 7.24 -14.81 14.67
C ASN A 137 8.03 -13.76 15.42
N GLN A 138 7.62 -12.51 15.31
CA GLN A 138 8.27 -11.42 16.03
C GLN A 138 7.36 -10.96 17.15
N SER A 139 7.92 -10.90 18.35
CA SER A 139 7.11 -10.57 19.51
C SER A 139 6.45 -9.21 19.43
N THR A 140 6.97 -8.32 18.61
CA THR A 140 6.42 -6.98 18.51
C THR A 140 5.00 -6.96 17.99
N PHE A 141 4.56 -8.06 17.41
CA PHE A 141 3.21 -8.12 16.84
C PHE A 141 2.25 -8.96 17.62
N ASN A 142 2.62 -9.33 18.81
CA ASN A 142 1.72 -10.07 19.65
C ASN A 142 0.42 -9.40 19.85
N ASP A 143 0.49 -8.08 19.93
CA ASP A 143 -0.64 -7.36 20.19
C ASP A 143 -1.49 -7.14 19.07
N GLY A 144 -1.08 -7.21 18.03
CA GLY A 144 -1.75 -6.75 16.95
C GLY A 144 -2.88 -7.30 16.55
N ARG A 145 -3.08 -7.94 16.98
CA ARG A 145 -3.95 -8.38 16.88
C ARG A 145 -4.97 -8.81 16.21
N SER A 146 -6.06 -8.69 16.63
CA SER A 146 -7.17 -9.38 16.06
C SER A 146 -7.39 -9.02 14.61
N SER A 147 -7.36 -7.77 14.26
CA SER A 147 -7.65 -7.40 12.88
C SER A 147 -6.64 -7.98 11.91
N TRP A 148 -5.38 -8.03 12.30
CA TRP A 148 -4.37 -8.67 11.45
C TRP A 148 -4.68 -10.14 11.30
N TYR A 149 -5.01 -10.74 12.39
CA TYR A 149 -5.22 -12.17 12.42
C TYR A 149 -6.45 -12.58 11.62
N ASP A 150 -7.52 -11.83 11.79
CA ASP A 150 -8.75 -12.11 11.07
C ASP A 150 -8.55 -11.99 9.58
N PHE A 151 -7.88 -10.94 9.16
CA PHE A 151 -7.61 -10.75 7.76
C PHE A 151 -6.68 -11.83 7.23
N SER A 152 -5.74 -12.24 8.04
CA SER A 152 -4.82 -13.30 7.69
C SER A 152 -5.58 -14.59 7.40
N SER A 153 -6.54 -14.90 8.20
CA SER A 153 -7.34 -16.09 8.01
C SER A 153 -8.12 -16.03 6.70
N ASP A 154 -8.69 -14.90 6.43
CA ASP A 154 -9.43 -14.72 5.19
C ASP A 154 -8.50 -14.82 3.99
N MET A 155 -7.36 -14.17 4.07
CA MET A 155 -6.37 -14.26 3.02
C MET A 155 -5.87 -15.68 2.83
N SER A 156 -5.77 -16.42 3.92
CA SER A 156 -5.35 -17.81 3.82
C SER A 156 -6.34 -18.65 3.06
N GLY A 157 -7.60 -18.39 3.29
CA GLY A 157 -8.63 -19.10 2.55
C GLY A 157 -8.53 -18.86 1.08
N ARG A 158 -8.11 -17.67 0.71
CA ARG A 158 -7.92 -17.33 -0.68
C ARG A 158 -6.49 -17.46 -1.12
N GLY A 159 -5.63 -17.69 -0.18
CA GLY A 159 -4.20 -17.75 -0.45
C GLY A 159 -3.84 -18.84 -1.39
N LYS A 160 -4.68 -19.80 -1.52
CA LYS A 160 -4.42 -20.82 -2.49
C LYS A 160 -4.41 -20.26 -3.86
N MET A 161 -4.90 -19.10 -4.04
CA MET A 161 -4.90 -18.44 -5.31
C MET A 161 -3.52 -17.89 -5.64
N ASN A 162 -2.65 -17.85 -4.69
CA ASN A 162 -1.32 -17.28 -4.93
C ASN A 162 -0.40 -18.26 -5.61
#